data_4575e75c77d900e15ea0c80905e2c4a4
#
_entry.id   4575e75c77d900e15ea0c80905e2c4a4
#
_cell.length_a   1.000
_cell.length_b   1.000
_cell.length_c   1.000
_cell.angle_alpha   90.00
_cell.angle_beta   90.00
_cell.angle_gamma   90.00
#
_symmetry.space_group_name_H-M   'P 1'
#
loop_
_entity.id
_entity.type
_entity.pdbx_description
1 polymer ?
#
loop_
_entity_poly.entity_id
_entity_poly.type
_entity_poly.pdbx_seq_one_letter_code
_entity_poly.pdbx_strand_id
1 'polypeptide(L)'
;DRTSALTQPQDPARIRYNILDFDKCNMFSTYKVTVPQDGLYRIAVRYRQNAQIGMFSSRRLYVNDELQFYEASRLRFMYNTSFQSQVFGDDNQDYLFYLKAGENTITFEAVLGDMIDYVYEIRNMVDDLYDAYQLILMITGPSPDTNRDYGFSRIAGSAILTMAKSSTRLYEMVDELVEITGEKGDQVNTLETAALLFKQMSQDEYKIAGNFTAFKNYIVMLSNWMYTALSQPLKLDCFEILGTEGDAPQNVATFNEAAWFEVKAFVMSFFMDYTTIGFKREEENQEYDDYITMWANSDRETMLITRRIIDSSFTPQYNIGVTIKVITAGIEQAVLAGIGPDVYPDMATTNVITWGLRTAAEPLNDYEGFDEICEVIAPAALKTCTLYDVTYAIPRTMDFP
;
A
#
# COMPACT_ATOMS: atom_id res chain seq x y z
N ASP A 1 -4.24 6.35 19.52
CA ASP A 1 -3.56 7.53 18.99
C ASP A 1 -2.16 7.13 18.55
N ARG A 2 -1.92 7.22 17.24
CA ARG A 2 -0.66 6.75 16.64
C ARG A 2 0.02 7.90 15.89
N THR A 3 0.32 8.97 16.61
CA THR A 3 1.11 10.09 16.05
C THR A 3 2.49 9.59 15.62
N SER A 4 2.85 9.81 14.36
CA SER A 4 4.20 9.53 13.89
C SER A 4 5.10 10.73 14.16
N ALA A 5 6.26 10.52 14.73
CA ALA A 5 7.28 11.56 14.90
C ALA A 5 7.72 12.25 13.59
N LEU A 6 7.38 11.65 12.45
CA LEU A 6 7.67 12.16 11.10
C LEU A 6 6.52 12.93 10.46
N THR A 7 5.44 13.14 11.18
CA THR A 7 4.32 13.88 10.61
C THR A 7 4.66 15.35 10.48
N GLN A 8 4.53 15.85 9.26
CA GLN A 8 4.73 17.26 8.91
C GLN A 8 3.39 17.80 8.42
N PRO A 9 2.69 18.63 9.23
CA PRO A 9 1.37 19.14 8.84
C PRO A 9 1.35 19.88 7.50
N GLN A 10 2.46 20.52 7.14
CA GLN A 10 2.63 21.30 5.92
C GLN A 10 3.04 20.45 4.70
N ASP A 11 3.44 19.20 4.89
CA ASP A 11 3.77 18.28 3.80
C ASP A 11 2.51 17.53 3.36
N PRO A 12 1.99 17.78 2.15
CA PRO A 12 0.76 17.13 1.66
C PRO A 12 0.92 15.62 1.44
N ALA A 13 2.15 15.13 1.27
CA ALA A 13 2.45 13.72 1.07
C ALA A 13 2.65 12.95 2.37
N ARG A 14 2.83 13.63 3.51
CA ARG A 14 3.12 13.00 4.80
C ARG A 14 1.88 12.56 5.54
N ILE A 15 1.97 11.35 6.06
CA ILE A 15 0.99 10.78 6.96
C ILE A 15 1.14 11.38 8.37
N ARG A 16 0.03 11.61 9.09
CA ARG A 16 0.04 12.14 10.46
C ARG A 16 -0.13 11.03 11.50
N TYR A 17 -1.22 10.29 11.41
CA TYR A 17 -1.62 9.30 12.42
C TYR A 17 -1.55 7.88 11.90
N ASN A 18 -1.86 7.65 10.62
CA ASN A 18 -1.87 6.33 9.99
C ASN A 18 -2.79 5.34 10.71
N ILE A 19 -4.06 5.65 10.76
CA ILE A 19 -5.02 4.81 11.46
C ILE A 19 -5.40 3.55 10.69
N LEU A 20 -5.28 3.57 9.34
CA LEU A 20 -5.62 2.44 8.49
C LEU A 20 -4.73 2.43 7.25
N ASP A 21 -4.11 1.27 6.97
CA ASP A 21 -3.33 1.02 5.76
C ASP A 21 -3.52 -0.46 5.37
N PHE A 22 -4.56 -0.76 4.60
CA PHE A 22 -4.79 -2.08 4.04
C PHE A 22 -5.45 -2.02 2.66
N ASP A 23 -5.21 -3.05 1.87
CA ASP A 23 -5.58 -3.12 0.45
C ASP A 23 -6.53 -4.27 0.09
N LYS A 24 -6.78 -5.20 1.01
CA LYS A 24 -7.59 -6.39 0.73
C LYS A 24 -9.01 -6.22 1.20
N CYS A 25 -9.97 -6.69 0.38
CA CYS A 25 -11.37 -6.78 0.78
C CYS A 25 -11.56 -7.64 2.04
N ASN A 26 -12.62 -7.38 2.76
CA ASN A 26 -12.99 -8.01 4.03
C ASN A 26 -12.02 -7.73 5.20
N MET A 27 -11.06 -6.83 5.05
CA MET A 27 -10.31 -6.27 6.17
C MET A 27 -11.10 -5.13 6.79
N PHE A 28 -11.07 -5.03 8.12
CA PHE A 28 -11.76 -3.97 8.84
C PHE A 28 -10.92 -3.43 9.99
N SER A 29 -11.21 -2.20 10.38
CA SER A 29 -10.65 -1.55 11.57
C SER A 29 -11.74 -0.84 12.33
N THR A 30 -11.78 -1.04 13.65
CA THR A 30 -12.78 -0.44 14.55
C THR A 30 -12.12 0.56 15.49
N TYR A 31 -12.73 1.71 15.63
CA TYR A 31 -12.27 2.83 16.46
C TYR A 31 -13.35 3.22 17.46
N LYS A 32 -12.95 3.60 18.66
CA LYS A 32 -13.82 4.15 19.67
C LYS A 32 -13.76 5.67 19.61
N VAL A 33 -14.92 6.30 19.58
CA VAL A 33 -15.08 7.75 19.60
C VAL A 33 -16.09 8.15 20.65
N THR A 34 -15.88 9.31 21.26
CA THR A 34 -16.80 9.82 22.29
C THR A 34 -17.40 11.13 21.79
N VAL A 35 -18.72 11.22 21.80
CA VAL A 35 -19.46 12.45 21.50
C VAL A 35 -20.23 12.95 22.71
N PRO A 36 -20.39 14.29 22.85
CA PRO A 36 -20.96 14.89 24.06
C PRO A 36 -22.48 14.71 24.18
N GLN A 37 -23.19 14.52 23.08
CA GLN A 37 -24.64 14.44 23.04
C GLN A 37 -25.14 13.54 21.92
N ASP A 38 -26.38 13.02 22.08
CA ASP A 38 -27.06 12.30 20.99
C ASP A 38 -27.33 13.24 19.83
N GLY A 39 -27.11 12.78 18.61
CA GLY A 39 -27.40 13.61 17.44
C GLY A 39 -26.88 13.07 16.13
N LEU A 40 -27.11 13.86 15.09
CA LEU A 40 -26.58 13.63 13.76
C LEU A 40 -25.24 14.34 13.62
N TYR A 41 -24.25 13.64 13.07
CA TYR A 41 -22.89 14.11 12.89
C TYR A 41 -22.42 13.85 11.48
N ARG A 42 -21.57 14.72 10.96
CA ARG A 42 -20.82 14.49 9.74
C ARG A 42 -19.49 13.82 10.08
N ILE A 43 -18.97 13.05 9.15
CA ILE A 43 -17.64 12.43 9.30
C ILE A 43 -16.75 12.93 8.19
N ALA A 44 -15.65 13.58 8.57
CA ALA A 44 -14.58 13.98 7.66
C ALA A 44 -13.42 13.00 7.76
N VAL A 45 -12.77 12.73 6.65
CA VAL A 45 -11.60 11.84 6.56
C VAL A 45 -10.46 12.53 5.85
N ARG A 46 -9.23 12.27 6.33
CA ARG A 46 -8.01 12.59 5.59
C ARG A 46 -7.40 11.29 5.10
N TYR A 47 -7.27 11.15 3.79
CA TYR A 47 -6.86 9.90 3.18
C TYR A 47 -5.98 10.10 1.94
N ARG A 48 -5.37 9.03 1.49
CA ARG A 48 -4.66 8.94 0.22
C ARG A 48 -4.90 7.57 -0.42
N GLN A 49 -5.28 7.56 -1.68
CA GLN A 49 -5.25 6.39 -2.55
C GLN A 49 -4.32 6.76 -3.71
N ASN A 50 -3.09 6.26 -3.72
CA ASN A 50 -2.06 6.61 -4.72
C ASN A 50 -1.55 5.40 -5.51
N ALA A 51 -2.30 4.28 -5.48
CA ALA A 51 -1.89 3.04 -6.12
C ALA A 51 -2.58 2.80 -7.46
N GLN A 52 -3.81 3.26 -7.65
CA GLN A 52 -4.63 2.91 -8.81
C GLN A 52 -5.22 4.17 -9.46
N ILE A 53 -4.50 4.72 -10.45
CA ILE A 53 -4.94 5.89 -11.23
C ILE A 53 -6.16 5.52 -12.08
N GLY A 54 -7.18 6.39 -12.10
CA GLY A 54 -8.42 6.18 -12.85
C GLY A 54 -9.36 5.13 -12.25
N MET A 55 -9.10 4.75 -10.99
CA MET A 55 -9.96 3.88 -10.18
C MET A 55 -10.17 4.49 -8.80
N PHE A 56 -11.12 3.96 -8.06
CA PHE A 56 -11.39 4.35 -6.68
C PHE A 56 -11.41 3.14 -5.76
N SER A 57 -11.07 3.37 -4.49
CA SER A 57 -11.22 2.37 -3.43
C SER A 57 -12.52 2.63 -2.68
N SER A 58 -13.12 1.59 -2.12
CA SER A 58 -14.37 1.70 -1.39
C SER A 58 -14.25 1.18 0.04
N ARG A 59 -14.96 1.83 0.95
CA ARG A 59 -15.12 1.36 2.32
C ARG A 59 -16.60 1.38 2.71
N ARG A 60 -16.96 0.41 3.53
CA ARG A 60 -18.23 0.40 4.24
C ARG A 60 -17.99 0.91 5.64
N LEU A 61 -18.88 1.76 6.13
CA LEU A 61 -18.80 2.35 7.45
C LEU A 61 -19.96 1.89 8.30
N TYR A 62 -19.62 1.30 9.45
CA TYR A 62 -20.59 0.96 10.47
C TYR A 62 -20.43 1.89 11.66
N VAL A 63 -21.56 2.24 12.27
CA VAL A 63 -21.63 2.95 13.54
C VAL A 63 -22.31 2.03 14.55
N ASN A 64 -21.62 1.69 15.64
CA ASN A 64 -22.12 0.75 16.66
C ASN A 64 -22.58 -0.59 16.05
N ASP A 65 -21.79 -1.12 15.11
CA ASP A 65 -22.03 -2.35 14.34
C ASP A 65 -23.27 -2.31 13.42
N GLU A 66 -23.86 -1.13 13.20
CA GLU A 66 -25.01 -0.94 12.34
C GLU A 66 -24.66 -0.15 11.08
N LEU A 67 -25.14 -0.59 9.93
CA LEU A 67 -25.14 0.17 8.68
C LEU A 67 -26.35 1.09 8.66
N GLN A 68 -26.17 2.38 8.88
CA GLN A 68 -27.27 3.31 9.10
C GLN A 68 -28.06 3.66 7.82
N PHE A 69 -27.39 3.66 6.67
CA PHE A 69 -28.01 3.94 5.37
C PHE A 69 -27.19 3.31 4.24
N TYR A 70 -27.78 3.20 3.06
CA TYR A 70 -27.20 2.45 1.95
C TYR A 70 -25.88 3.02 1.44
N GLU A 71 -25.75 4.34 1.34
CA GLU A 71 -24.55 5.02 0.83
C GLU A 71 -23.33 4.77 1.73
N ALA A 72 -23.52 4.57 3.04
CA ALA A 72 -22.47 4.18 3.97
C ALA A 72 -21.86 2.80 3.64
N SER A 73 -22.53 1.99 2.81
CA SER A 73 -22.02 0.69 2.36
C SER A 73 -20.98 0.78 1.27
N ARG A 74 -20.78 1.97 0.64
CA ARG A 74 -19.97 2.15 -0.57
C ARG A 74 -19.33 3.53 -0.67
N LEU A 75 -18.75 4.02 0.41
CA LEU A 75 -18.02 5.28 0.44
C LEU A 75 -16.81 5.20 -0.48
N ARG A 76 -16.70 6.14 -1.42
CA ARG A 76 -15.65 6.18 -2.44
C ARG A 76 -14.47 7.02 -2.00
N PHE A 77 -13.27 6.56 -2.34
CA PHE A 77 -11.99 7.22 -2.09
C PHE A 77 -11.22 7.32 -3.40
N MET A 78 -11.20 8.52 -3.96
CA MET A 78 -10.62 8.78 -5.27
C MET A 78 -9.10 8.75 -5.22
N TYR A 79 -8.48 8.45 -6.37
CA TYR A 79 -7.03 8.53 -6.52
C TYR A 79 -6.51 9.93 -6.26
N ASN A 80 -5.41 10.02 -5.51
CA ASN A 80 -4.61 11.24 -5.41
C ASN A 80 -3.21 10.88 -4.93
N THR A 81 -2.19 11.53 -5.47
CA THR A 81 -0.79 11.37 -5.03
C THR A 81 -0.52 11.95 -3.65
N SER A 82 -1.30 12.95 -3.25
CA SER A 82 -1.21 13.61 -1.94
C SER A 82 -2.38 13.21 -1.04
N PHE A 83 -2.22 13.42 0.26
CA PHE A 83 -3.35 13.30 1.18
C PHE A 83 -4.39 14.37 0.91
N GLN A 84 -5.65 13.96 0.87
CA GLN A 84 -6.80 14.83 0.69
C GLN A 84 -7.76 14.70 1.86
N SER A 85 -8.56 15.74 2.10
CA SER A 85 -9.61 15.77 3.11
C SER A 85 -10.98 15.81 2.43
N GLN A 86 -11.90 14.98 2.92
CA GLN A 86 -13.24 14.86 2.37
C GLN A 86 -14.23 14.65 3.52
N VAL A 87 -15.37 15.34 3.47
CA VAL A 87 -16.55 14.97 4.25
C VAL A 87 -17.32 13.92 3.47
N PHE A 88 -17.81 12.88 4.12
CA PHE A 88 -18.66 11.91 3.44
C PHE A 88 -19.97 12.54 3.03
N GLY A 89 -20.30 12.43 1.76
CA GLY A 89 -21.46 13.05 1.14
C GLY A 89 -21.55 12.71 -0.35
N ASP A 90 -22.54 13.29 -0.99
CA ASP A 90 -22.68 13.35 -2.45
C ASP A 90 -22.63 14.81 -2.93
N ASP A 91 -22.84 15.03 -4.22
CA ASP A 91 -22.81 16.38 -4.83
C ASP A 91 -23.87 17.34 -4.27
N ASN A 92 -24.86 16.84 -3.54
CA ASN A 92 -26.00 17.60 -3.05
C ASN A 92 -25.97 17.83 -1.55
N GLN A 93 -25.44 16.85 -0.76
CA GLN A 93 -25.49 16.92 0.70
C GLN A 93 -24.42 16.04 1.37
N ASP A 94 -24.00 16.49 2.56
CA ASP A 94 -23.17 15.69 3.45
C ASP A 94 -23.99 14.55 4.08
N TYR A 95 -23.38 13.38 4.26
CA TYR A 95 -24.03 12.26 4.95
C TYR A 95 -24.02 12.48 6.45
N LEU A 96 -25.16 12.22 7.06
CA LEU A 96 -25.37 12.39 8.50
C LEU A 96 -25.46 11.03 9.19
N PHE A 97 -24.57 10.82 10.15
CA PHE A 97 -24.49 9.60 10.97
C PHE A 97 -25.03 9.89 12.36
N TYR A 98 -25.92 9.05 12.84
CA TYR A 98 -26.45 9.16 14.20
C TYR A 98 -25.48 8.53 15.21
N LEU A 99 -25.04 9.34 16.19
CA LEU A 99 -24.19 8.92 17.30
C LEU A 99 -24.90 9.18 18.62
N LYS A 100 -24.74 8.27 19.58
CA LYS A 100 -25.26 8.41 20.94
C LYS A 100 -24.26 9.13 21.83
N ALA A 101 -24.73 9.87 22.82
CA ALA A 101 -23.85 10.47 23.81
C ALA A 101 -22.99 9.41 24.51
N GLY A 102 -21.70 9.72 24.68
CA GLY A 102 -20.73 8.79 25.21
C GLY A 102 -19.95 8.04 24.14
N GLU A 103 -19.49 6.83 24.45
CA GLU A 103 -18.66 6.01 23.57
C GLU A 103 -19.48 5.38 22.44
N ASN A 104 -18.98 5.52 21.22
CA ASN A 104 -19.48 4.86 20.00
C ASN A 104 -18.34 4.13 19.32
N THR A 105 -18.66 3.13 18.50
CA THR A 105 -17.71 2.45 17.63
C THR A 105 -17.91 2.86 16.18
N ILE A 106 -16.82 3.18 15.49
CA ILE A 106 -16.79 3.44 14.04
C ILE A 106 -15.91 2.36 13.41
N THR A 107 -16.49 1.58 12.50
CA THR A 107 -15.80 0.50 11.82
C THR A 107 -15.74 0.78 10.32
N PHE A 108 -14.50 0.78 9.76
CA PHE A 108 -14.26 0.82 8.33
C PHE A 108 -13.93 -0.57 7.83
N GLU A 109 -14.69 -1.06 6.87
CA GLU A 109 -14.49 -2.34 6.19
C GLU A 109 -14.13 -2.10 4.71
N ALA A 110 -13.08 -2.77 4.20
CA ALA A 110 -12.75 -2.72 2.78
C ALA A 110 -13.73 -3.56 1.96
N VAL A 111 -14.42 -2.92 1.03
CA VAL A 111 -15.41 -3.52 0.14
C VAL A 111 -15.17 -3.07 -1.30
N LEU A 112 -15.70 -3.80 -2.27
CA LEU A 112 -15.63 -3.38 -3.66
C LEU A 112 -16.55 -2.18 -3.97
N GLY A 113 -17.62 -2.01 -3.18
CA GLY A 113 -18.61 -0.96 -3.45
C GLY A 113 -19.14 -1.07 -4.88
N ASP A 114 -19.17 0.06 -5.59
CA ASP A 114 -19.67 0.10 -6.97
C ASP A 114 -18.74 -0.60 -7.98
N MET A 115 -17.48 -0.89 -7.63
CA MET A 115 -16.58 -1.66 -8.50
C MET A 115 -17.01 -3.10 -8.70
N ILE A 116 -17.91 -3.63 -7.85
CA ILE A 116 -18.36 -5.01 -7.91
C ILE A 116 -19.07 -5.33 -9.25
N ASP A 117 -19.85 -4.37 -9.76
CA ASP A 117 -20.59 -4.54 -11.01
C ASP A 117 -19.63 -4.66 -12.20
N TYR A 118 -18.61 -3.80 -12.27
CA TYR A 118 -17.56 -3.89 -13.30
C TYR A 118 -16.78 -5.20 -13.23
N VAL A 119 -16.45 -5.68 -12.04
CA VAL A 119 -15.74 -6.95 -11.86
C VAL A 119 -16.59 -8.12 -12.34
N TYR A 120 -17.88 -8.17 -12.01
CA TYR A 120 -18.77 -9.23 -12.48
C TYR A 120 -18.99 -9.18 -13.98
N GLU A 121 -19.17 -8.01 -14.56
CA GLU A 121 -19.36 -7.86 -15.99
C GLU A 121 -18.11 -8.28 -16.77
N ILE A 122 -16.92 -7.87 -16.34
CA ILE A 122 -15.66 -8.29 -16.97
C ILE A 122 -15.43 -9.78 -16.80
N ARG A 123 -15.78 -10.37 -15.66
CA ARG A 123 -15.71 -11.81 -15.46
C ARG A 123 -16.53 -12.57 -16.51
N ASN A 124 -17.80 -12.21 -16.65
CA ASN A 124 -18.68 -12.83 -17.63
C ASN A 124 -18.17 -12.61 -19.06
N MET A 125 -17.67 -11.41 -19.34
CA MET A 125 -17.08 -11.07 -20.64
C MET A 125 -15.83 -11.91 -20.94
N VAL A 126 -14.98 -12.15 -19.95
CA VAL A 126 -13.78 -13.02 -20.10
C VAL A 126 -14.19 -14.44 -20.43
N ASP A 127 -15.21 -14.98 -19.78
CA ASP A 127 -15.74 -16.32 -20.07
C ASP A 127 -16.27 -16.40 -21.51
N ASP A 128 -17.10 -15.44 -21.94
CA ASP A 128 -17.65 -15.37 -23.30
C ASP A 128 -16.56 -15.20 -24.38
N LEU A 129 -15.54 -14.33 -24.07
CA LEU A 129 -14.40 -14.13 -24.98
C LEU A 129 -13.48 -15.36 -25.06
N TYR A 130 -13.37 -16.12 -23.98
CA TYR A 130 -12.61 -17.35 -23.97
C TYR A 130 -13.29 -18.43 -24.83
N ASP A 131 -14.61 -18.53 -24.77
CA ASP A 131 -15.40 -19.40 -25.67
C ASP A 131 -15.23 -18.99 -27.14
N ALA A 132 -15.27 -17.69 -27.43
CA ALA A 132 -15.00 -17.15 -28.75
C ALA A 132 -13.57 -17.48 -29.23
N TYR A 133 -12.59 -17.38 -28.34
CA TYR A 133 -11.18 -17.75 -28.59
C TYR A 133 -11.09 -19.26 -28.95
N GLN A 134 -11.72 -20.12 -28.17
CA GLN A 134 -11.72 -21.57 -28.43
C GLN A 134 -12.37 -21.92 -29.76
N LEU A 135 -13.48 -21.27 -30.12
CA LEU A 135 -14.13 -21.47 -31.42
C LEU A 135 -13.21 -21.11 -32.58
N ILE A 136 -12.52 -19.94 -32.49
CA ILE A 136 -11.55 -19.53 -33.50
C ILE A 136 -10.37 -20.51 -33.55
N LEU A 137 -9.86 -20.96 -32.39
CA LEU A 137 -8.76 -21.92 -32.27
C LEU A 137 -9.09 -23.27 -32.97
N MET A 138 -10.31 -23.75 -32.80
CA MET A 138 -10.76 -24.99 -33.48
C MET A 138 -10.78 -24.86 -35.01
N ILE A 139 -11.03 -23.67 -35.52
CA ILE A 139 -11.08 -23.41 -36.97
C ILE A 139 -9.70 -23.22 -37.57
N THR A 140 -8.81 -22.50 -36.85
CA THR A 140 -7.54 -22.04 -37.40
C THR A 140 -6.35 -22.86 -36.94
N GLY A 141 -6.48 -23.59 -35.83
CA GLY A 141 -5.34 -24.10 -35.08
C GLY A 141 -4.59 -23.01 -34.30
N PRO A 142 -3.51 -23.39 -33.61
CA PRO A 142 -2.78 -22.48 -32.69
C PRO A 142 -1.98 -21.38 -33.41
N SER A 143 -1.70 -21.52 -34.70
CA SER A 143 -0.95 -20.57 -35.52
C SER A 143 -1.71 -20.28 -36.81
N PRO A 144 -2.69 -19.36 -36.78
CA PRO A 144 -3.48 -19.00 -37.96
C PRO A 144 -2.60 -18.48 -39.10
N ASP A 145 -2.90 -18.92 -40.33
CA ASP A 145 -2.34 -18.34 -41.54
C ASP A 145 -3.05 -17.01 -41.83
N THR A 146 -2.32 -15.91 -41.77
CA THR A 146 -2.83 -14.54 -41.94
C THR A 146 -3.29 -14.25 -43.37
N ASN A 147 -2.86 -15.06 -44.36
CA ASN A 147 -3.23 -14.90 -45.78
C ASN A 147 -4.38 -15.79 -46.19
N ARG A 148 -4.87 -16.65 -45.30
CA ARG A 148 -5.99 -17.57 -45.59
C ARG A 148 -7.32 -16.92 -45.23
N ASP A 149 -8.27 -17.01 -46.15
CA ASP A 149 -9.67 -16.71 -45.86
C ASP A 149 -10.32 -17.92 -45.18
N TYR A 150 -10.68 -17.73 -43.90
CA TYR A 150 -11.36 -18.76 -43.09
C TYR A 150 -12.87 -18.65 -43.16
N GLY A 151 -13.43 -17.53 -43.65
CA GLY A 151 -14.88 -17.27 -43.70
C GLY A 151 -15.50 -17.20 -42.30
N PHE A 152 -14.87 -16.52 -41.38
CA PHE A 152 -15.31 -16.43 -39.97
C PHE A 152 -16.73 -15.90 -39.82
N SER A 153 -17.16 -14.97 -40.64
CA SER A 153 -18.52 -14.44 -40.63
C SER A 153 -19.58 -15.54 -40.75
N ARG A 154 -19.30 -16.61 -41.48
CA ARG A 154 -20.20 -17.70 -41.69
C ARG A 154 -20.12 -18.81 -40.65
N ILE A 155 -18.91 -19.12 -40.16
CA ILE A 155 -18.66 -20.29 -39.29
C ILE A 155 -18.41 -19.95 -37.83
N ALA A 156 -18.04 -18.70 -37.55
CA ALA A 156 -17.75 -18.17 -36.19
C ALA A 156 -18.47 -16.84 -35.94
N GLY A 157 -19.65 -16.63 -36.51
CA GLY A 157 -20.41 -15.39 -36.34
C GLY A 157 -20.75 -15.06 -34.90
N SER A 158 -20.93 -16.08 -34.04
CA SER A 158 -21.09 -15.88 -32.60
C SER A 158 -19.87 -15.25 -31.97
N ALA A 159 -18.65 -15.69 -32.30
CA ALA A 159 -17.41 -15.10 -31.78
C ALA A 159 -17.26 -13.63 -32.20
N ILE A 160 -17.59 -13.31 -33.48
CA ILE A 160 -17.59 -11.92 -33.97
C ILE A 160 -18.60 -11.07 -33.19
N LEU A 161 -19.79 -11.59 -32.93
CA LEU A 161 -20.82 -10.89 -32.17
C LEU A 161 -20.38 -10.67 -30.70
N THR A 162 -19.76 -11.67 -30.08
CA THR A 162 -19.19 -11.54 -28.71
C THR A 162 -18.14 -10.46 -28.67
N MET A 163 -17.18 -10.45 -29.61
CA MET A 163 -16.16 -9.40 -29.69
C MET A 163 -16.79 -8.00 -29.87
N ALA A 164 -17.81 -7.86 -30.71
CA ALA A 164 -18.50 -6.59 -30.94
C ALA A 164 -19.22 -6.09 -29.68
N LYS A 165 -19.94 -6.95 -28.96
CA LYS A 165 -20.64 -6.64 -27.72
C LYS A 165 -19.64 -6.26 -26.61
N SER A 166 -18.59 -7.05 -26.45
CA SER A 166 -17.54 -6.79 -25.46
C SER A 166 -16.84 -5.46 -25.72
N SER A 167 -16.54 -5.14 -26.99
CA SER A 167 -15.96 -3.85 -27.36
C SER A 167 -16.86 -2.68 -26.96
N THR A 168 -18.16 -2.75 -27.29
CA THR A 168 -19.09 -1.67 -26.95
C THR A 168 -19.17 -1.47 -25.44
N ARG A 169 -19.34 -2.55 -24.68
CA ARG A 169 -19.46 -2.46 -23.22
C ARG A 169 -18.18 -1.97 -22.55
N LEU A 170 -17.01 -2.38 -23.04
CA LEU A 170 -15.74 -1.88 -22.53
C LEU A 170 -15.56 -0.37 -22.76
N TYR A 171 -15.99 0.17 -23.90
CA TYR A 171 -15.98 1.63 -24.11
C TYR A 171 -16.93 2.35 -23.15
N GLU A 172 -18.14 1.81 -22.94
CA GLU A 172 -19.08 2.37 -21.95
C GLU A 172 -18.46 2.37 -20.54
N MET A 173 -17.81 1.27 -20.11
CA MET A 173 -17.11 1.19 -18.83
C MET A 173 -15.96 2.21 -18.72
N VAL A 174 -15.23 2.44 -19.81
CA VAL A 174 -14.17 3.48 -19.85
C VAL A 174 -14.78 4.85 -19.61
N ASP A 175 -15.87 5.18 -20.31
CA ASP A 175 -16.53 6.47 -20.18
C ASP A 175 -17.11 6.65 -18.77
N GLU A 176 -17.77 5.63 -18.19
CA GLU A 176 -18.30 5.63 -16.84
C GLU A 176 -17.19 5.83 -15.79
N LEU A 177 -16.06 5.11 -15.91
CA LEU A 177 -14.94 5.24 -14.96
C LEU A 177 -14.27 6.61 -15.04
N VAL A 178 -14.10 7.16 -16.25
CA VAL A 178 -13.56 8.50 -16.44
C VAL A 178 -14.52 9.57 -15.91
N GLU A 179 -15.83 9.41 -16.08
CA GLU A 179 -16.83 10.31 -15.51
C GLU A 179 -16.76 10.33 -13.97
N ILE A 180 -16.62 9.15 -13.34
CA ILE A 180 -16.55 9.03 -11.88
C ILE A 180 -15.22 9.57 -11.33
N THR A 181 -14.09 9.23 -11.97
CA THR A 181 -12.75 9.50 -11.41
C THR A 181 -12.15 10.82 -11.90
N GLY A 182 -12.66 11.36 -12.99
CA GLY A 182 -12.14 12.58 -13.62
C GLY A 182 -10.83 12.41 -14.38
N GLU A 183 -10.26 11.18 -14.40
CA GLU A 183 -8.97 10.93 -15.03
C GLU A 183 -8.85 9.52 -15.64
N LYS A 184 -7.89 9.37 -16.54
CA LYS A 184 -7.64 8.15 -17.26
C LYS A 184 -6.29 7.55 -16.87
N GLY A 185 -6.31 6.44 -16.18
CA GLY A 185 -5.12 5.70 -15.74
C GLY A 185 -4.84 4.44 -16.54
N ASP A 186 -3.80 3.70 -16.16
CA ASP A 186 -3.35 2.50 -16.86
C ASP A 186 -4.43 1.40 -16.91
N GLN A 187 -5.23 1.28 -15.87
CA GLN A 187 -6.30 0.29 -15.81
C GLN A 187 -7.43 0.62 -16.81
N VAL A 188 -7.80 1.89 -16.90
CA VAL A 188 -8.78 2.37 -17.88
C VAL A 188 -8.25 2.24 -19.31
N ASN A 189 -6.96 2.56 -19.54
CA ASN A 189 -6.31 2.38 -20.84
C ASN A 189 -6.28 0.90 -21.29
N THR A 190 -6.14 -0.02 -20.34
CA THR A 190 -6.19 -1.47 -20.62
C THR A 190 -7.55 -1.86 -21.18
N LEU A 191 -8.65 -1.40 -20.58
CA LEU A 191 -10.01 -1.66 -21.08
C LEU A 191 -10.22 -1.06 -22.46
N GLU A 192 -9.80 0.19 -22.68
CA GLU A 192 -9.93 0.86 -23.97
C GLU A 192 -9.15 0.17 -25.09
N THR A 193 -7.92 -0.27 -24.79
CA THR A 193 -7.09 -0.95 -25.80
C THR A 193 -7.67 -2.32 -26.15
N ALA A 194 -8.21 -3.05 -25.17
CA ALA A 194 -8.94 -4.28 -25.40
C ALA A 194 -10.20 -4.03 -26.28
N ALA A 195 -10.97 -2.98 -25.94
CA ALA A 195 -12.14 -2.57 -26.71
C ALA A 195 -11.80 -2.27 -28.17
N LEU A 196 -10.70 -1.55 -28.41
CA LEU A 196 -10.23 -1.21 -29.74
C LEU A 196 -9.86 -2.47 -30.56
N LEU A 197 -9.14 -3.42 -29.96
CA LEU A 197 -8.77 -4.66 -30.62
C LEU A 197 -10.03 -5.46 -31.00
N PHE A 198 -10.96 -5.65 -30.07
CA PHE A 198 -12.19 -6.41 -30.30
C PHE A 198 -13.09 -5.76 -31.36
N LYS A 199 -13.12 -4.41 -31.36
CA LYS A 199 -13.79 -3.65 -32.45
C LYS A 199 -13.19 -3.94 -33.82
N GLN A 200 -11.86 -3.87 -33.92
CA GLN A 200 -11.17 -4.12 -35.19
C GLN A 200 -11.38 -5.54 -35.70
N MET A 201 -11.34 -6.54 -34.80
CA MET A 201 -11.54 -7.93 -35.16
C MET A 201 -13.01 -8.23 -35.53
N SER A 202 -13.97 -7.59 -34.86
CA SER A 202 -15.41 -7.77 -35.15
C SER A 202 -15.89 -7.10 -36.44
N GLN A 203 -15.23 -6.00 -36.82
CA GLN A 203 -15.58 -5.25 -38.04
C GLN A 203 -14.91 -5.80 -39.30
N ASP A 204 -13.79 -6.48 -39.14
CA ASP A 204 -13.00 -7.01 -40.26
C ASP A 204 -12.49 -8.42 -39.92
N GLU A 205 -13.15 -9.42 -40.47
CA GLU A 205 -12.84 -10.84 -40.22
C GLU A 205 -11.40 -11.22 -40.67
N TYR A 206 -10.82 -10.52 -41.66
CA TYR A 206 -9.42 -10.76 -42.08
C TYR A 206 -8.39 -10.37 -41.02
N LYS A 207 -8.76 -9.51 -40.08
CA LYS A 207 -7.91 -9.14 -38.96
C LYS A 207 -7.89 -10.19 -37.82
N ILE A 208 -8.82 -11.12 -37.80
CA ILE A 208 -8.93 -12.12 -36.73
C ILE A 208 -7.68 -13.00 -36.69
N ALA A 209 -7.27 -13.56 -37.83
CA ALA A 209 -6.09 -14.41 -37.90
C ALA A 209 -4.81 -13.70 -37.48
N GLY A 210 -4.61 -12.48 -37.96
CA GLY A 210 -3.41 -11.66 -37.62
C GLY A 210 -3.34 -11.18 -36.16
N ASN A 211 -4.50 -11.05 -35.52
CA ASN A 211 -4.59 -10.58 -34.12
C ASN A 211 -4.89 -11.71 -33.11
N PHE A 212 -4.86 -12.97 -33.54
CA PHE A 212 -5.28 -14.09 -32.68
C PHE A 212 -4.47 -14.21 -31.39
N THR A 213 -3.15 -14.04 -31.46
CA THR A 213 -2.28 -14.03 -30.26
C THR A 213 -2.58 -12.81 -29.36
N ALA A 214 -2.77 -11.63 -29.96
CA ALA A 214 -3.14 -10.43 -29.21
C ALA A 214 -4.51 -10.61 -28.53
N PHE A 215 -5.47 -11.23 -29.20
CA PHE A 215 -6.80 -11.54 -28.65
C PHE A 215 -6.67 -12.35 -27.36
N LYS A 216 -5.91 -13.45 -27.38
CA LYS A 216 -5.63 -14.25 -26.17
C LYS A 216 -5.02 -13.41 -25.06
N ASN A 217 -4.02 -12.59 -25.40
CA ASN A 217 -3.31 -11.77 -24.42
C ASN A 217 -4.26 -10.75 -23.75
N TYR A 218 -5.18 -10.16 -24.49
CA TYR A 218 -6.16 -9.22 -23.91
C TYR A 218 -7.19 -9.90 -23.03
N ILE A 219 -7.58 -11.15 -23.31
CA ILE A 219 -8.41 -11.94 -22.38
C ILE A 219 -7.66 -12.11 -21.03
N VAL A 220 -6.37 -12.43 -21.07
CA VAL A 220 -5.54 -12.54 -19.87
C VAL A 220 -5.39 -11.17 -19.18
N MET A 221 -5.22 -10.08 -19.93
CA MET A 221 -5.12 -8.72 -19.36
C MET A 221 -6.43 -8.30 -18.67
N LEU A 222 -7.60 -8.62 -19.23
CA LEU A 222 -8.89 -8.40 -18.57
C LEU A 222 -9.02 -9.22 -17.27
N SER A 223 -8.53 -10.46 -17.27
CA SER A 223 -8.50 -11.26 -16.05
C SER A 223 -7.58 -10.64 -14.98
N ASN A 224 -6.42 -10.12 -15.37
CA ASN A 224 -5.51 -9.40 -14.45
C ASN A 224 -6.13 -8.09 -13.97
N TRP A 225 -6.87 -7.39 -14.81
CA TRP A 225 -7.61 -6.19 -14.43
C TRP A 225 -8.58 -6.46 -13.28
N MET A 226 -9.31 -7.59 -13.33
CA MET A 226 -10.17 -7.99 -12.21
C MET A 226 -9.41 -8.16 -10.90
N TYR A 227 -8.23 -8.80 -10.92
CA TYR A 227 -7.40 -8.93 -9.70
C TYR A 227 -6.96 -7.56 -9.17
N THR A 228 -6.65 -6.63 -10.06
CA THR A 228 -6.30 -5.26 -9.65
C THR A 228 -7.50 -4.54 -9.05
N ALA A 229 -8.69 -4.70 -9.65
CA ALA A 229 -9.93 -4.12 -9.15
C ALA A 229 -10.37 -4.71 -7.79
N LEU A 230 -10.04 -5.98 -7.51
CA LEU A 230 -10.28 -6.61 -6.21
C LEU A 230 -9.40 -6.03 -5.10
N SER A 231 -8.26 -5.44 -5.45
CA SER A 231 -7.44 -4.71 -4.51
C SER A 231 -8.07 -3.35 -4.21
N GLN A 232 -8.15 -2.99 -2.93
CA GLN A 232 -8.81 -1.78 -2.45
C GLN A 232 -7.83 -0.94 -1.60
N PRO A 233 -6.71 -0.47 -2.21
CA PRO A 233 -5.66 0.23 -1.49
C PRO A 233 -6.17 1.55 -0.94
N LEU A 234 -5.94 1.79 0.34
CA LEU A 234 -6.30 3.04 1.00
C LEU A 234 -5.44 3.26 2.23
N LYS A 235 -4.85 4.45 2.32
CA LYS A 235 -4.21 4.96 3.54
C LYS A 235 -5.13 6.00 4.16
N LEU A 236 -5.76 5.66 5.27
CA LEU A 236 -6.56 6.58 6.06
C LEU A 236 -5.70 7.13 7.18
N ASP A 237 -5.45 8.43 7.13
CA ASP A 237 -4.59 9.09 8.10
C ASP A 237 -5.33 9.41 9.41
N CYS A 238 -6.49 10.04 9.28
CA CYS A 238 -7.39 10.33 10.41
C CYS A 238 -8.83 10.50 9.92
N PHE A 239 -9.76 10.44 10.86
CA PHE A 239 -11.12 10.89 10.66
C PHE A 239 -11.57 11.78 11.81
N GLU A 240 -12.54 12.61 11.56
CA GLU A 240 -13.08 13.57 12.52
C GLU A 240 -14.59 13.53 12.52
N ILE A 241 -15.17 13.63 13.71
CA ILE A 241 -16.62 13.73 13.91
C ILE A 241 -16.98 15.21 14.03
N LEU A 242 -17.81 15.69 13.12
CA LEU A 242 -18.18 17.09 12.99
C LEU A 242 -19.66 17.29 13.32
N GLY A 243 -20.00 18.44 13.88
CA GLY A 243 -21.40 18.85 14.01
C GLY A 243 -22.09 19.04 12.65
N THR A 244 -23.40 19.18 12.64
CA THR A 244 -24.17 19.40 11.42
C THR A 244 -23.93 20.77 10.79
N GLU A 245 -23.45 21.75 11.56
CA GLU A 245 -23.16 23.11 11.12
C GLU A 245 -21.66 23.40 11.19
N GLY A 246 -21.19 24.33 10.35
CA GLY A 246 -19.80 24.76 10.30
C GLY A 246 -19.00 24.11 9.19
N ASP A 247 -17.85 24.71 8.88
CA ASP A 247 -16.94 24.22 7.86
C ASP A 247 -16.15 23.01 8.36
N ALA A 248 -15.85 22.09 7.45
CA ALA A 248 -14.94 21.00 7.73
C ALA A 248 -13.54 21.54 8.04
N PRO A 249 -12.83 21.02 9.06
CA PRO A 249 -11.49 21.46 9.35
C PRO A 249 -10.57 21.18 8.17
N GLN A 250 -9.72 22.17 7.86
CA GLN A 250 -8.75 22.04 6.77
C GLN A 250 -7.58 21.15 7.21
N ASN A 251 -7.72 19.85 7.04
CA ASN A 251 -6.71 18.85 7.41
C ASN A 251 -5.61 18.64 6.36
N VAL A 252 -5.60 19.46 5.31
CA VAL A 252 -4.61 19.45 4.23
C VAL A 252 -3.96 20.81 4.15
N ALA A 253 -2.63 20.83 3.95
CA ALA A 253 -1.90 22.07 3.79
C ALA A 253 -2.43 22.89 2.59
N THR A 254 -2.53 24.20 2.78
CA THR A 254 -2.83 25.12 1.68
C THR A 254 -1.69 25.09 0.66
N PHE A 255 -1.98 25.53 -0.58
CA PHE A 255 -0.96 25.62 -1.63
C PHE A 255 0.29 26.42 -1.18
N ASN A 256 0.08 27.53 -0.49
CA ASN A 256 1.18 28.38 0.00
C ASN A 256 2.02 27.70 1.08
N GLU A 257 1.38 26.97 1.99
CA GLU A 257 2.07 26.20 3.05
C GLU A 257 2.87 25.03 2.44
N ALA A 258 2.27 24.30 1.51
CA ALA A 258 2.93 23.22 0.79
C ALA A 258 4.13 23.74 -0.03
N ALA A 259 3.96 24.81 -0.79
CA ALA A 259 5.03 25.44 -1.57
C ALA A 259 6.17 25.95 -0.66
N TRP A 260 5.84 26.59 0.45
CA TRP A 260 6.84 27.05 1.42
C TRP A 260 7.56 25.89 2.08
N PHE A 261 6.86 24.81 2.40
CA PHE A 261 7.47 23.58 2.92
C PHE A 261 8.49 23.00 1.95
N GLU A 262 8.15 22.88 0.66
CA GLU A 262 9.05 22.38 -0.38
C GLU A 262 10.29 23.25 -0.56
N VAL A 263 10.14 24.57 -0.57
CA VAL A 263 11.28 25.50 -0.62
C VAL A 263 12.19 25.34 0.63
N LYS A 264 11.58 25.27 1.81
CA LYS A 264 12.31 25.04 3.05
C LYS A 264 13.01 23.67 3.04
N ALA A 265 12.32 22.61 2.62
CA ALA A 265 12.89 21.26 2.52
C ALA A 265 14.07 21.23 1.53
N PHE A 266 13.94 21.89 0.38
CA PHE A 266 15.02 22.01 -0.60
C PHE A 266 16.24 22.71 -0.02
N VAL A 267 16.07 23.85 0.63
CA VAL A 267 17.18 24.60 1.25
C VAL A 267 17.82 23.78 2.38
N MET A 268 17.00 23.19 3.26
CA MET A 268 17.49 22.37 4.36
C MET A 268 18.19 21.10 3.89
N SER A 269 17.86 20.57 2.71
CA SER A 269 18.48 19.36 2.16
C SER A 269 20.00 19.49 1.98
N PHE A 270 20.51 20.71 1.76
CA PHE A 270 21.94 20.96 1.66
C PHE A 270 22.70 20.89 3.01
N PHE A 271 21.95 20.98 4.11
CA PHE A 271 22.49 20.98 5.46
C PHE A 271 22.14 19.73 6.26
N MET A 272 21.24 18.90 5.74
CA MET A 272 20.84 17.64 6.40
C MET A 272 21.81 16.50 6.13
N ASP A 273 22.17 15.80 7.18
CA ASP A 273 22.83 14.51 7.08
C ASP A 273 21.77 13.40 6.87
N TYR A 274 21.65 12.92 5.63
CA TYR A 274 20.67 11.87 5.26
C TYR A 274 21.06 10.48 5.73
N THR A 275 22.26 10.27 6.24
CA THR A 275 22.72 8.97 6.74
C THR A 275 22.26 8.68 8.16
N THR A 276 21.83 9.71 8.90
CA THR A 276 21.40 9.58 10.29
C THR A 276 19.87 9.65 10.40
N ILE A 277 19.27 8.70 11.09
CA ILE A 277 17.84 8.68 11.41
C ILE A 277 17.64 8.93 12.90
N GLY A 278 16.88 9.98 13.22
CA GLY A 278 16.64 10.41 14.60
C GLY A 278 17.55 11.54 15.03
N PHE A 279 17.84 11.62 16.33
CA PHE A 279 18.67 12.68 16.89
C PHE A 279 20.18 12.41 16.72
N LYS A 280 20.96 13.47 16.73
CA LYS A 280 22.40 13.41 16.90
C LYS A 280 22.74 13.79 18.34
N ARG A 281 23.71 13.11 18.94
CA ARG A 281 24.18 13.36 20.30
C ARG A 281 24.48 14.86 20.59
N GLU A 282 24.88 15.58 19.54
CA GLU A 282 25.27 16.99 19.64
C GLU A 282 24.08 17.98 19.57
N GLU A 283 22.89 17.51 19.18
CA GLU A 283 21.74 18.38 18.94
C GLU A 283 20.66 18.32 20.04
N GLU A 284 20.77 17.39 20.98
CA GLU A 284 19.81 17.23 22.08
C GLU A 284 20.39 17.74 23.44
N ASN A 285 19.57 18.55 24.09
CA ASN A 285 19.87 19.01 25.49
C ASN A 285 19.53 17.91 26.54
N GLN A 286 19.30 16.66 26.10
CA GLN A 286 18.96 15.54 26.97
C GLN A 286 20.22 14.73 27.28
N GLU A 287 20.64 14.69 28.52
CA GLU A 287 21.73 13.85 28.99
C GLU A 287 21.20 12.43 29.22
N TYR A 288 21.76 11.46 28.51
CA TYR A 288 21.57 10.04 28.77
C TYR A 288 22.77 9.47 29.52
N ASP A 289 22.56 8.38 30.26
CA ASP A 289 23.59 7.71 31.01
C ASP A 289 24.69 7.14 30.11
N ASP A 290 24.28 6.67 28.90
CA ASP A 290 25.19 6.14 27.88
C ASP A 290 24.65 6.34 26.47
N TYR A 291 25.48 6.08 25.47
CA TYR A 291 25.13 6.23 24.04
C TYR A 291 25.65 5.07 23.23
N ILE A 292 24.77 4.51 22.39
CA ILE A 292 25.12 3.49 21.41
C ILE A 292 24.83 3.92 19.98
N THR A 293 25.66 3.45 19.05
CA THR A 293 25.51 3.68 17.62
C THR A 293 25.07 2.40 16.94
N MET A 294 23.89 2.44 16.31
CA MET A 294 23.35 1.36 15.51
C MET A 294 23.55 1.71 14.04
N TRP A 295 24.17 0.82 13.27
CA TRP A 295 24.20 0.93 11.81
C TRP A 295 23.20 -0.06 11.22
N ALA A 296 22.51 0.33 10.15
CA ALA A 296 21.51 -0.49 9.50
C ALA A 296 21.61 -0.36 7.99
N ASN A 297 21.27 -1.45 7.29
CA ASN A 297 21.18 -1.52 5.82
C ASN A 297 19.74 -1.84 5.38
N SER A 298 18.77 -1.47 6.17
CA SER A 298 17.36 -1.62 5.87
C SER A 298 16.78 -0.36 5.22
N ASP A 299 15.58 -0.48 4.65
CA ASP A 299 14.85 0.65 4.13
C ASP A 299 14.52 1.68 5.23
N ARG A 300 14.30 2.90 4.80
CA ARG A 300 14.04 4.02 5.71
C ARG A 300 12.79 3.80 6.58
N GLU A 301 11.74 3.18 6.04
CA GLU A 301 10.50 2.95 6.80
C GLU A 301 10.72 1.97 7.95
N THR A 302 11.43 0.88 7.71
CA THR A 302 11.82 -0.09 8.75
C THR A 302 12.66 0.59 9.85
N MET A 303 13.61 1.45 9.47
CA MET A 303 14.44 2.17 10.44
C MET A 303 13.64 3.18 11.26
N LEU A 304 12.62 3.79 10.69
CA LEU A 304 11.74 4.71 11.41
C LEU A 304 10.86 3.97 12.42
N ILE A 305 10.41 2.75 12.10
CA ILE A 305 9.69 1.87 13.04
C ILE A 305 10.63 1.46 14.17
N THR A 306 11.86 1.04 13.83
CA THR A 306 12.90 0.69 14.82
C THR A 306 13.19 1.87 15.74
N ARG A 307 13.35 3.08 15.21
CA ARG A 307 13.54 4.30 15.99
C ARG A 307 12.38 4.53 16.97
N ARG A 308 11.14 4.38 16.50
CA ARG A 308 9.96 4.53 17.36
C ARG A 308 9.95 3.54 18.52
N ILE A 309 10.32 2.28 18.26
CA ILE A 309 10.40 1.26 19.30
C ILE A 309 11.49 1.62 20.32
N ILE A 310 12.65 2.06 19.87
CA ILE A 310 13.74 2.51 20.73
C ILE A 310 13.28 3.68 21.62
N ASP A 311 12.68 4.71 21.01
CA ASP A 311 12.24 5.92 21.74
C ASP A 311 11.08 5.67 22.70
N SER A 312 10.20 4.70 22.39
CA SER A 312 9.02 4.42 23.22
C SER A 312 9.25 3.36 24.31
N SER A 313 10.26 2.50 24.15
CA SER A 313 10.48 1.36 25.05
C SER A 313 11.89 1.33 25.61
N PHE A 314 12.90 1.28 24.76
CA PHE A 314 14.29 1.07 25.18
C PHE A 314 14.87 2.29 25.91
N THR A 315 14.86 3.45 25.27
CA THR A 315 15.44 4.68 25.85
C THR A 315 14.79 5.09 27.17
N PRO A 316 13.44 5.06 27.34
CA PRO A 316 12.83 5.37 28.65
C PRO A 316 13.13 4.35 29.74
N GLN A 317 13.35 3.08 29.37
CA GLN A 317 13.63 2.02 30.35
C GLN A 317 15.07 2.01 30.84
N TYR A 318 16.03 2.28 29.94
CA TYR A 318 17.47 2.12 30.24
C TYR A 318 18.24 3.45 30.31
N ASN A 319 17.61 4.56 29.93
CA ASN A 319 18.22 5.89 29.83
C ASN A 319 19.48 5.91 28.92
N ILE A 320 19.45 5.10 27.83
CA ILE A 320 20.54 5.02 26.86
C ILE A 320 20.09 5.70 25.55
N GLY A 321 20.92 6.63 25.06
CA GLY A 321 20.71 7.29 23.78
C GLY A 321 21.16 6.42 22.61
N VAL A 322 20.32 6.27 21.56
CA VAL A 322 20.64 5.44 20.37
C VAL A 322 20.70 6.31 19.12
N THR A 323 21.84 6.32 18.45
CA THR A 323 22.00 6.95 17.14
C THR A 323 21.93 5.92 16.03
N ILE A 324 20.97 6.05 15.11
CA ILE A 324 20.81 5.14 13.97
C ILE A 324 21.43 5.78 12.73
N LYS A 325 22.36 5.07 12.07
CA LYS A 325 22.94 5.45 10.77
C LYS A 325 22.58 4.43 9.71
N VAL A 326 22.11 4.89 8.56
CA VAL A 326 21.87 4.02 7.40
C VAL A 326 23.14 3.96 6.57
N ILE A 327 23.74 2.75 6.47
CA ILE A 327 25.00 2.53 5.76
C ILE A 327 24.82 1.32 4.85
N THR A 328 25.04 1.51 3.57
CA THR A 328 24.82 0.47 2.55
C THR A 328 26.10 -0.26 2.12
N ALA A 329 27.27 0.24 2.49
CA ALA A 329 28.55 -0.36 2.08
C ALA A 329 29.67 0.03 3.06
N GLY A 330 30.77 -0.76 3.04
CA GLY A 330 31.99 -0.42 3.79
C GLY A 330 31.95 -0.77 5.28
N ILE A 331 30.96 -1.51 5.76
CA ILE A 331 30.79 -1.84 7.19
C ILE A 331 31.96 -2.68 7.70
N GLU A 332 32.34 -3.73 6.95
CA GLU A 332 33.45 -4.62 7.36
C GLU A 332 34.77 -3.85 7.50
N GLN A 333 35.05 -2.94 6.56
CA GLN A 333 36.26 -2.09 6.62
C GLN A 333 36.25 -1.15 7.83
N ALA A 334 35.08 -0.58 8.15
CA ALA A 334 34.94 0.31 9.29
C ALA A 334 35.10 -0.43 10.64
N VAL A 335 34.53 -1.63 10.76
CA VAL A 335 34.69 -2.50 11.94
C VAL A 335 36.16 -2.89 12.12
N LEU A 336 36.83 -3.33 11.06
CA LEU A 336 38.26 -3.67 11.10
C LEU A 336 39.16 -2.45 11.39
N ALA A 337 38.71 -1.24 11.05
CA ALA A 337 39.42 0.01 11.39
C ALA A 337 39.12 0.50 12.81
N GLY A 338 38.25 -0.18 13.58
CA GLY A 338 37.89 0.21 14.93
C GLY A 338 36.90 1.37 15.02
N ILE A 339 36.20 1.70 13.93
CA ILE A 339 35.20 2.77 13.84
C ILE A 339 33.79 2.23 13.51
N GLY A 340 33.58 0.94 13.74
CA GLY A 340 32.31 0.27 13.50
C GLY A 340 31.21 0.69 14.48
N PRO A 341 29.96 0.19 14.26
CA PRO A 341 28.85 0.41 15.18
C PRO A 341 28.95 -0.45 16.43
N ASP A 342 28.23 -0.08 17.47
CA ASP A 342 28.01 -0.94 18.64
C ASP A 342 27.02 -2.05 18.31
N VAL A 343 26.04 -1.79 17.45
CA VAL A 343 25.01 -2.75 17.02
C VAL A 343 24.79 -2.68 15.51
N TYR A 344 24.75 -3.86 14.86
CA TYR A 344 24.43 -4.01 13.45
C TYR A 344 23.37 -5.11 13.24
N PRO A 345 22.06 -4.77 13.06
CA PRO A 345 20.97 -5.74 13.01
C PRO A 345 20.79 -6.43 11.64
N ASP A 346 21.39 -5.94 10.57
CA ASP A 346 21.13 -6.40 9.19
C ASP A 346 22.26 -7.29 8.64
N MET A 347 22.95 -8.04 9.51
CA MET A 347 24.00 -8.94 9.09
C MET A 347 23.41 -10.19 8.43
N ALA A 348 23.92 -10.55 7.25
CA ALA A 348 23.60 -11.81 6.63
C ALA A 348 24.16 -12.99 7.45
N THR A 349 23.36 -14.00 7.69
CA THR A 349 23.73 -15.20 8.50
C THR A 349 25.02 -15.86 8.01
N THR A 350 25.28 -15.84 6.70
CA THR A 350 26.54 -16.36 6.10
C THR A 350 27.80 -15.62 6.57
N ASN A 351 27.67 -14.38 7.03
CA ASN A 351 28.79 -13.54 7.45
C ASN A 351 29.03 -13.57 8.97
N VAL A 352 28.03 -13.95 9.76
CA VAL A 352 28.11 -13.95 11.25
C VAL A 352 29.34 -14.69 11.74
N ILE A 353 29.52 -15.95 11.30
CA ILE A 353 30.65 -16.79 11.72
C ILE A 353 31.99 -16.21 11.24
N THR A 354 32.02 -15.67 10.02
CA THR A 354 33.25 -15.05 9.47
C THR A 354 33.66 -13.83 10.30
N TRP A 355 32.71 -13.03 10.75
CA TRP A 355 32.97 -11.85 11.57
C TRP A 355 33.38 -12.26 12.99
N GLY A 356 32.75 -13.29 13.58
CA GLY A 356 33.16 -13.88 14.85
C GLY A 356 34.62 -14.37 14.81
N LEU A 357 35.00 -15.13 13.79
CA LEU A 357 36.37 -15.63 13.60
C LEU A 357 37.41 -14.51 13.41
N ARG A 358 36.99 -13.34 12.88
CA ARG A 358 37.85 -12.17 12.70
C ARG A 358 37.83 -11.20 13.87
N THR A 359 37.19 -11.56 14.98
CA THR A 359 36.99 -10.70 16.17
C THR A 359 36.30 -9.36 15.82
N ALA A 360 35.48 -9.37 14.77
CA ALA A 360 34.66 -8.23 14.36
C ALA A 360 33.23 -8.29 14.96
N ALA A 361 32.83 -9.44 15.47
CA ALA A 361 31.60 -9.62 16.24
C ALA A 361 31.96 -10.19 17.62
N GLU A 362 31.34 -9.64 18.65
CA GLU A 362 31.57 -10.00 20.05
C GLU A 362 30.84 -11.31 20.39
N PRO A 363 31.45 -12.24 21.19
CA PRO A 363 30.77 -13.40 21.74
C PRO A 363 29.62 -12.96 22.66
N LEU A 364 28.43 -13.53 22.49
CA LEU A 364 27.24 -13.15 23.25
C LEU A 364 27.02 -14.01 24.50
N ASN A 365 27.69 -15.13 24.61
CA ASN A 365 27.47 -16.13 25.66
C ASN A 365 27.71 -15.59 27.09
N ASP A 366 28.61 -14.65 27.23
CA ASP A 366 29.03 -14.12 28.56
C ASP A 366 28.15 -12.95 29.04
N TYR A 367 27.16 -12.51 28.22
CA TYR A 367 26.26 -11.43 28.57
C TYR A 367 25.10 -11.91 29.44
N GLU A 368 24.80 -11.16 30.50
CA GLU A 368 23.67 -11.40 31.38
C GLU A 368 22.33 -11.36 30.58
N GLY A 369 21.47 -12.36 30.78
CA GLY A 369 20.19 -12.49 30.07
C GLY A 369 20.27 -13.15 28.69
N PHE A 370 21.47 -13.55 28.21
CA PHE A 370 21.61 -14.23 26.92
C PHE A 370 20.89 -15.56 26.89
N ASP A 371 20.96 -16.35 27.96
CA ASP A 371 20.30 -17.67 28.04
C ASP A 371 18.77 -17.51 27.99
N GLU A 372 18.20 -16.49 28.63
CA GLU A 372 16.76 -16.19 28.59
C GLU A 372 16.29 -15.84 27.17
N ILE A 373 17.10 -15.11 26.42
CA ILE A 373 16.82 -14.79 25.01
C ILE A 373 16.87 -16.06 24.16
N CYS A 374 17.83 -16.93 24.42
CA CYS A 374 17.98 -18.21 23.70
C CYS A 374 16.79 -19.15 23.91
N GLU A 375 16.12 -19.12 25.07
CA GLU A 375 14.92 -19.92 25.32
C GLU A 375 13.74 -19.56 24.43
N VAL A 376 13.65 -18.30 23.98
CA VAL A 376 12.56 -17.81 23.13
C VAL A 376 12.82 -18.08 21.64
N ILE A 377 14.09 -18.35 21.27
CA ILE A 377 14.51 -18.52 19.89
C ILE A 377 14.57 -20.01 19.53
N ALA A 378 14.07 -20.36 18.34
CA ALA A 378 14.17 -21.74 17.87
C ALA A 378 15.65 -22.19 17.80
N PRO A 379 16.02 -23.36 18.41
CA PRO A 379 17.42 -23.82 18.45
C PRO A 379 18.05 -23.98 17.07
N ALA A 380 17.26 -24.30 16.06
CA ALA A 380 17.72 -24.41 14.67
C ALA A 380 18.20 -23.06 14.09
N ALA A 381 17.58 -21.93 14.48
CA ALA A 381 17.98 -20.60 14.06
C ALA A 381 19.30 -20.18 14.73
N LEU A 382 19.49 -20.47 16.02
CA LEU A 382 20.72 -20.16 16.74
C LEU A 382 21.95 -20.92 16.17
N LYS A 383 21.77 -22.11 15.65
CA LYS A 383 22.88 -22.92 15.07
C LYS A 383 23.58 -22.19 13.92
N THR A 384 22.86 -21.37 13.17
CA THR A 384 23.44 -20.60 12.06
C THR A 384 24.34 -19.46 12.52
N CYS A 385 24.22 -19.04 13.76
CA CYS A 385 24.98 -17.95 14.39
C CYS A 385 25.99 -18.45 15.42
N THR A 386 26.13 -19.80 15.62
CA THR A 386 26.97 -20.41 16.66
C THR A 386 28.10 -21.21 16.03
N LEU A 387 29.31 -21.03 16.50
CA LEU A 387 30.48 -21.83 16.13
C LEU A 387 31.26 -22.27 17.41
N TYR A 388 31.53 -23.57 17.55
CA TYR A 388 32.21 -24.14 18.72
C TYR A 388 31.58 -23.69 20.04
N ASP A 389 30.25 -23.75 20.13
CA ASP A 389 29.45 -23.33 21.28
C ASP A 389 29.50 -21.81 21.62
N VAL A 390 30.08 -21.00 20.75
CA VAL A 390 30.11 -19.54 20.87
C VAL A 390 29.14 -18.92 19.89
N THR A 391 28.19 -18.14 20.38
CA THR A 391 27.17 -17.43 19.58
C THR A 391 27.58 -15.97 19.36
N TYR A 392 27.56 -15.53 18.10
CA TYR A 392 28.03 -14.20 17.68
C TYR A 392 26.89 -13.27 17.22
N ALA A 393 25.68 -13.80 17.06
CA ALA A 393 24.51 -12.99 16.72
C ALA A 393 23.22 -13.65 17.16
N ILE A 394 22.18 -12.85 17.31
CA ILE A 394 20.81 -13.29 17.58
C ILE A 394 20.00 -13.21 16.27
N PRO A 395 19.43 -14.34 15.77
CA PRO A 395 18.66 -14.32 14.54
C PRO A 395 17.34 -13.56 14.74
N ARG A 396 17.06 -12.59 13.86
CA ARG A 396 15.82 -11.80 13.85
C ARG A 396 14.70 -12.48 13.08
N THR A 397 15.05 -13.16 12.02
CA THR A 397 14.12 -13.86 11.12
C THR A 397 14.63 -15.26 10.83
N MET A 398 13.72 -16.17 10.53
CA MET A 398 14.06 -17.52 10.09
C MET A 398 13.24 -17.82 8.84
N ASP A 399 13.94 -17.98 7.71
CA ASP A 399 13.32 -18.38 6.45
C ASP A 399 13.37 -19.89 6.32
N PHE A 400 12.24 -20.49 5.98
CA PHE A 400 12.15 -21.90 5.64
C PHE A 400 12.08 -22.02 4.11
N PRO A 401 12.87 -22.93 3.50
CA PRO A 401 12.84 -23.17 2.08
C PRO A 401 11.53 -23.84 1.62
#